data_8e149d2d13e4afb1dd3e50d34204cd63
#
_entry.id   8e149d2d13e4afb1dd3e50d34204cd63
#
_cell.length_a   1.000
_cell.length_b   1.000
_cell.length_c   1.000
_cell.angle_alpha   90.00
_cell.angle_beta   90.00
_cell.angle_gamma   90.00
#
_symmetry.space_group_name_H-M   'P 1'
#
loop_
_entity.id
_entity.type
_entity.pdbx_description
1 polymer ?
#
loop_
_entity_poly.entity_id
_entity_poly.type
_entity_poly.pdbx_seq_one_letter_code
_entity_poly.pdbx_strand_id
1 'polypeptide(L)'
;LHNFIYYVHKKGESMKKIAILASGEGTNAERIIRYFSGHATVEVAVVIASRPTARVVERAHILNVPCEIIIPQDFAAGKGLEVLKSFKVDFVVLAGFLSRIPEDILHDYAHKIVNIHPSLLPKFGGKGMYGMHVHEAVLASGEHESGITIQYINEHYDQGDIIFQAKCPVLSDDTAETLAQRVHVLEYTYYPQVIERLLSLPS
;
A
#
# COMPACT_ATOMS: atom_id res chain seq x y z
N LEU A 1 -31.74 8.89 8.28
CA LEU A 1 -31.23 8.84 9.65
C LEU A 1 -29.73 8.54 9.55
N HIS A 2 -28.88 9.58 9.61
CA HIS A 2 -27.43 9.48 9.60
C HIS A 2 -26.98 9.09 11.00
N ASN A 3 -26.44 7.90 11.16
CA ASN A 3 -25.75 7.52 12.37
C ASN A 3 -24.37 8.23 12.39
N PHE A 4 -24.30 9.36 13.06
CA PHE A 4 -23.05 9.96 13.52
C PHE A 4 -22.49 9.05 14.63
N ILE A 5 -21.52 8.20 14.29
CA ILE A 5 -20.72 7.52 15.29
C ILE A 5 -19.74 8.54 15.85
N TYR A 6 -20.04 9.06 17.05
CA TYR A 6 -19.08 9.83 17.82
C TYR A 6 -17.96 8.89 18.27
N TYR A 7 -16.80 9.02 17.66
CA TYR A 7 -15.57 8.42 18.20
C TYR A 7 -15.25 9.12 19.54
N VAL A 8 -15.57 8.43 20.62
CA VAL A 8 -15.14 8.85 21.96
C VAL A 8 -13.63 8.66 22.03
N HIS A 9 -12.88 9.75 22.08
CA HIS A 9 -11.45 9.75 22.31
C HIS A 9 -11.14 8.94 23.57
N LYS A 10 -10.55 7.75 23.42
CA LYS A 10 -9.83 7.10 24.52
C LYS A 10 -8.60 7.96 24.81
N LYS A 11 -8.64 8.71 25.91
CA LYS A 11 -7.46 9.42 26.44
C LYS A 11 -6.34 8.43 26.64
N GLY A 12 -5.26 8.50 25.82
CA GLY A 12 -4.05 7.72 26.03
C GLY A 12 -3.47 7.00 24.81
N GLU A 13 -4.16 6.92 23.66
CA GLU A 13 -3.57 6.32 22.46
C GLU A 13 -2.63 7.31 21.76
N SER A 14 -1.36 6.94 21.61
CA SER A 14 -0.38 7.75 20.86
C SER A 14 -0.71 7.72 19.38
N MET A 15 -0.55 8.87 18.69
CA MET A 15 -0.67 8.99 17.25
C MET A 15 0.25 7.97 16.55
N LYS A 16 -0.31 7.07 15.75
CA LYS A 16 0.46 6.11 14.94
C LYS A 16 0.92 6.79 13.65
N LYS A 17 2.20 6.68 13.35
CA LYS A 17 2.83 7.28 12.17
C LYS A 17 3.05 6.22 11.11
N ILE A 18 2.48 6.42 9.92
CA ILE A 18 2.70 5.52 8.80
C ILE A 18 3.58 6.16 7.73
N ALA A 19 4.41 5.33 7.07
CA ALA A 19 5.10 5.69 5.85
C ALA A 19 4.42 5.01 4.66
N ILE A 20 4.29 5.72 3.53
CA ILE A 20 3.82 5.14 2.28
C ILE A 20 4.99 5.08 1.30
N LEU A 21 5.29 3.89 0.78
CA LEU A 21 6.34 3.68 -0.22
C LEU A 21 5.69 3.46 -1.60
N ALA A 22 6.15 4.19 -2.62
CA ALA A 22 5.59 4.11 -3.97
C ALA A 22 6.65 4.37 -5.05
N SER A 23 6.47 3.78 -6.25
CA SER A 23 7.39 3.91 -7.39
C SER A 23 6.76 4.56 -8.63
N GLY A 24 5.45 4.80 -8.65
CA GLY A 24 4.71 5.18 -9.85
C GLY A 24 3.69 6.29 -9.67
N GLU A 25 2.48 6.07 -10.19
CA GLU A 25 1.39 7.04 -10.22
C GLU A 25 0.93 7.53 -8.84
N GLY A 26 1.01 6.69 -7.80
CA GLY A 26 0.69 7.06 -6.43
C GLY A 26 -0.81 7.25 -6.15
N THR A 27 -1.68 6.65 -6.95
CA THR A 27 -3.14 6.76 -6.75
C THR A 27 -3.59 6.14 -5.44
N ASN A 28 -3.04 4.98 -5.07
CA ASN A 28 -3.27 4.37 -3.76
C ASN A 28 -2.70 5.25 -2.63
N ALA A 29 -1.49 5.80 -2.81
CA ALA A 29 -0.91 6.71 -1.83
C ALA A 29 -1.81 7.93 -1.59
N GLU A 30 -2.31 8.56 -2.64
CA GLU A 30 -3.26 9.68 -2.53
C GLU A 30 -4.52 9.28 -1.77
N ARG A 31 -5.11 8.11 -2.05
CA ARG A 31 -6.30 7.62 -1.36
C ARG A 31 -6.06 7.41 0.12
N ILE A 32 -4.92 6.83 0.48
CA ILE A 32 -4.52 6.62 1.87
C ILE A 32 -4.30 7.95 2.58
N ILE A 33 -3.57 8.89 1.97
CA ILE A 33 -3.34 10.23 2.54
C ILE A 33 -4.67 10.96 2.81
N ARG A 34 -5.57 10.97 1.83
CA ARG A 34 -6.89 11.60 1.98
C ARG A 34 -7.74 10.93 3.06
N TYR A 35 -7.69 9.61 3.15
CA TYR A 35 -8.43 8.85 4.15
C TYR A 35 -8.00 9.19 5.58
N PHE A 36 -6.69 9.30 5.81
CA PHE A 36 -6.14 9.62 7.12
C PHE A 36 -5.98 11.14 7.38
N SER A 37 -6.39 12.00 6.45
CA SER A 37 -6.37 13.45 6.65
C SER A 37 -7.30 13.84 7.80
N GLY A 38 -6.73 14.41 8.88
CA GLY A 38 -7.49 14.75 10.10
C GLY A 38 -7.92 13.55 10.94
N HIS A 39 -7.36 12.36 10.71
CA HIS A 39 -7.66 11.18 11.50
C HIS A 39 -7.15 11.33 12.94
N ALA A 40 -7.92 10.83 13.91
CA ALA A 40 -7.65 11.08 15.34
C ALA A 40 -6.40 10.40 15.89
N THR A 41 -6.03 9.24 15.32
CA THR A 41 -4.98 8.34 15.85
C THR A 41 -3.95 7.88 14.82
N VAL A 42 -4.08 8.30 13.56
CA VAL A 42 -3.16 7.90 12.47
C VAL A 42 -2.74 9.12 11.67
N GLU A 43 -1.44 9.24 11.42
CA GLU A 43 -0.81 10.27 10.59
C GLU A 43 0.01 9.61 9.47
N VAL A 44 -0.13 10.11 8.24
CA VAL A 44 0.83 9.80 7.16
C VAL A 44 2.03 10.72 7.33
N ALA A 45 3.08 10.22 7.97
CA ALA A 45 4.25 11.00 8.36
C ALA A 45 5.18 11.31 7.17
N VAL A 46 5.30 10.37 6.21
CA VAL A 46 6.18 10.52 5.05
C VAL A 46 5.72 9.63 3.89
N VAL A 47 5.93 10.12 2.69
CA VAL A 47 5.94 9.32 1.45
C VAL A 47 7.38 9.09 1.03
N ILE A 48 7.76 7.87 0.69
CA ILE A 48 9.08 7.54 0.11
C ILE A 48 8.86 7.14 -1.35
N ALA A 49 9.40 7.95 -2.27
CA ALA A 49 9.36 7.70 -3.70
C ALA A 49 10.68 7.09 -4.18
N SER A 50 10.64 6.03 -4.98
CA SER A 50 11.86 5.36 -5.47
C SER A 50 12.54 6.09 -6.63
N ARG A 51 11.95 7.16 -7.15
CA ARG A 51 12.49 7.97 -8.25
C ARG A 51 11.85 9.37 -8.28
N PRO A 52 12.58 10.40 -8.72
CA PRO A 52 12.07 11.78 -8.73
C PRO A 52 10.93 11.99 -9.74
N THR A 53 10.88 11.19 -10.79
CA THR A 53 9.85 11.27 -11.84
C THR A 53 8.54 10.55 -11.50
N ALA A 54 8.45 9.92 -10.32
CA ALA A 54 7.22 9.27 -9.87
C ALA A 54 6.15 10.33 -9.55
N ARG A 55 4.95 10.18 -10.10
CA ARG A 55 3.85 11.15 -9.88
C ARG A 55 3.37 11.22 -8.43
N VAL A 56 3.70 10.20 -7.63
CA VAL A 56 3.45 10.23 -6.18
C VAL A 56 4.14 11.42 -5.49
N VAL A 57 5.28 11.89 -6.01
CA VAL A 57 6.01 13.07 -5.47
C VAL A 57 5.14 14.33 -5.55
N GLU A 58 4.56 14.60 -6.73
CA GLU A 58 3.64 15.72 -6.93
C GLU A 58 2.38 15.60 -6.05
N ARG A 59 1.82 14.39 -5.95
CA ARG A 59 0.63 14.12 -5.11
C ARG A 59 0.90 14.38 -3.63
N ALA A 60 2.03 13.92 -3.11
CA ALA A 60 2.43 14.15 -1.74
C ALA A 60 2.58 15.65 -1.45
N HIS A 61 3.24 16.39 -2.37
CA HIS A 61 3.39 17.84 -2.26
C HIS A 61 2.03 18.57 -2.24
N ILE A 62 1.11 18.25 -3.17
CA ILE A 62 -0.23 18.85 -3.22
C ILE A 62 -1.02 18.56 -1.93
N LEU A 63 -0.80 17.40 -1.33
CA LEU A 63 -1.47 16.98 -0.10
C LEU A 63 -0.73 17.40 1.19
N ASN A 64 0.35 18.18 1.06
CA ASN A 64 1.17 18.67 2.17
C ASN A 64 1.73 17.53 3.06
N VAL A 65 2.09 16.40 2.46
CA VAL A 65 2.79 15.30 3.15
C VAL A 65 4.26 15.34 2.79
N PRO A 66 5.20 15.24 3.76
CA PRO A 66 6.62 15.13 3.49
C PRO A 66 6.91 14.01 2.49
N CYS A 67 7.78 14.28 1.50
CA CYS A 67 8.16 13.28 0.50
C CYS A 67 9.67 13.20 0.37
N GLU A 68 10.22 12.02 0.61
CA GLU A 68 11.63 11.71 0.43
C GLU A 68 11.82 10.90 -0.86
N ILE A 69 12.81 11.28 -1.66
CA ILE A 69 13.17 10.54 -2.88
C ILE A 69 14.40 9.72 -2.58
N ILE A 70 14.25 8.39 -2.56
CA ILE A 70 15.34 7.47 -2.27
C ILE A 70 15.43 6.46 -3.41
N ILE A 71 16.47 6.58 -4.24
CA ILE A 71 16.69 5.65 -5.35
C ILE A 71 16.98 4.23 -4.82
N PRO A 72 16.73 3.17 -5.61
CA PRO A 72 16.86 1.79 -5.13
C PRO A 72 18.21 1.43 -4.52
N GLN A 73 19.31 1.99 -5.06
CA GLN A 73 20.66 1.77 -4.53
C GLN A 73 20.84 2.34 -3.13
N ASP A 74 20.39 3.58 -2.91
CA ASP A 74 20.49 4.24 -1.61
C ASP A 74 19.53 3.60 -0.61
N PHE A 75 18.35 3.16 -1.08
CA PHE A 75 17.36 2.46 -0.26
C PHE A 75 17.94 1.13 0.27
N ALA A 76 18.60 0.37 -0.60
CA ALA A 76 19.29 -0.86 -0.22
C ALA A 76 20.54 -0.63 0.65
N ALA A 77 21.13 0.57 0.60
CA ALA A 77 22.30 0.94 1.41
C ALA A 77 21.93 1.47 2.82
N GLY A 78 20.66 1.37 3.24
CA GLY A 78 20.22 1.70 4.60
C GLY A 78 19.52 3.06 4.74
N LYS A 79 19.56 3.93 3.72
CA LYS A 79 18.90 5.24 3.78
C LYS A 79 17.38 5.14 4.00
N GLY A 80 16.76 4.07 3.50
CA GLY A 80 15.35 3.79 3.75
C GLY A 80 15.03 3.67 5.24
N LEU A 81 15.80 2.87 5.95
CA LEU A 81 15.63 2.66 7.39
C LEU A 81 15.91 3.95 8.19
N GLU A 82 16.95 4.70 7.81
CA GLU A 82 17.27 5.99 8.44
C GLU A 82 16.09 6.97 8.35
N VAL A 83 15.48 7.09 7.18
CA VAL A 83 14.32 7.97 6.96
C VAL A 83 13.12 7.48 7.77
N LEU A 84 12.79 6.19 7.75
CA LEU A 84 11.69 5.64 8.54
C LEU A 84 11.86 5.95 10.04
N LYS A 85 13.08 5.80 10.57
CA LYS A 85 13.41 6.12 11.97
C LYS A 85 13.33 7.62 12.27
N SER A 86 13.82 8.48 11.37
CA SER A 86 13.80 9.93 11.56
C SER A 86 12.38 10.49 11.67
N PHE A 87 11.44 9.94 10.89
CA PHE A 87 10.02 10.26 10.96
C PHE A 87 9.27 9.53 12.08
N LYS A 88 9.96 8.65 12.83
CA LYS A 88 9.37 7.82 13.90
C LYS A 88 8.19 7.00 13.39
N VAL A 89 8.36 6.35 12.26
CA VAL A 89 7.34 5.54 11.61
C VAL A 89 7.04 4.30 12.45
N ASP A 90 5.77 4.02 12.69
CA ASP A 90 5.30 2.82 13.39
C ASP A 90 4.94 1.69 12.43
N PHE A 91 4.51 2.03 11.19
CA PHE A 91 3.97 1.09 10.23
C PHE A 91 4.26 1.51 8.79
N VAL A 92 4.59 0.56 7.93
CA VAL A 92 4.98 0.80 6.53
C VAL A 92 3.93 0.25 5.57
N VAL A 93 3.53 1.06 4.60
CA VAL A 93 2.52 0.74 3.60
C VAL A 93 3.14 0.78 2.21
N LEU A 94 3.14 -0.34 1.50
CA LEU A 94 3.61 -0.40 0.12
C LEU A 94 2.43 -0.15 -0.84
N ALA A 95 2.51 0.90 -1.62
CA ALA A 95 1.48 1.33 -2.56
C ALA A 95 2.06 1.38 -3.99
N GLY A 96 2.36 0.23 -4.56
CA GLY A 96 3.04 0.12 -5.85
C GLY A 96 4.54 0.46 -5.74
N PHE A 97 5.20 -0.04 -4.71
CA PHE A 97 6.64 0.07 -4.52
C PHE A 97 7.34 -1.13 -5.16
N LEU A 98 8.19 -0.88 -6.16
CA LEU A 98 8.78 -1.92 -7.00
C LEU A 98 10.16 -2.40 -6.55
N SER A 99 10.79 -1.70 -5.61
CA SER A 99 12.08 -2.11 -5.06
C SER A 99 11.89 -3.18 -3.98
N ARG A 100 12.86 -4.09 -3.88
CA ARG A 100 12.89 -5.06 -2.78
C ARG A 100 13.05 -4.32 -1.44
N ILE A 101 12.33 -4.77 -0.43
CA ILE A 101 12.52 -4.28 0.94
C ILE A 101 13.78 -4.94 1.53
N PRO A 102 14.76 -4.15 2.00
CA PRO A 102 15.99 -4.68 2.60
C PRO A 102 15.74 -5.42 3.92
N GLU A 103 16.67 -6.31 4.27
CA GLU A 103 16.56 -7.17 5.46
C GLU A 103 16.51 -6.39 6.77
N ASP A 104 17.22 -5.27 6.87
CA ASP A 104 17.21 -4.39 8.03
C ASP A 104 15.82 -3.78 8.28
N ILE A 105 15.11 -3.38 7.21
CA ILE A 105 13.74 -2.88 7.31
C ILE A 105 12.77 -4.04 7.65
N LEU A 106 12.93 -5.22 7.00
CA LEU A 106 12.10 -6.38 7.31
C LEU A 106 12.23 -6.82 8.78
N HIS A 107 13.44 -6.72 9.33
CA HIS A 107 13.70 -7.04 10.74
C HIS A 107 13.08 -6.01 11.70
N ASP A 108 13.35 -4.71 11.47
CA ASP A 108 12.91 -3.65 12.39
C ASP A 108 11.39 -3.41 12.33
N TYR A 109 10.77 -3.73 11.19
CA TYR A 109 9.34 -3.60 10.94
C TYR A 109 8.64 -4.96 10.74
N ALA A 110 9.13 -6.02 11.38
CA ALA A 110 8.51 -7.34 11.33
C ALA A 110 7.01 -7.26 11.68
N HIS A 111 6.14 -7.83 10.83
CA HIS A 111 4.68 -7.74 10.92
C HIS A 111 4.10 -6.32 10.93
N LYS A 112 4.86 -5.33 10.45
CA LYS A 112 4.46 -3.92 10.35
C LYS A 112 4.63 -3.35 8.94
N ILE A 113 4.81 -4.21 7.94
CA ILE A 113 4.86 -3.83 6.52
C ILE A 113 3.75 -4.55 5.80
N VAL A 114 2.89 -3.79 5.11
CA VAL A 114 1.82 -4.36 4.29
C VAL A 114 1.95 -3.93 2.84
N ASN A 115 1.53 -4.81 1.95
CA ASN A 115 1.47 -4.54 0.51
C ASN A 115 0.07 -4.84 -0.02
N ILE A 116 -0.32 -4.13 -1.08
CA ILE A 116 -1.47 -4.48 -1.89
C ILE A 116 -1.01 -5.00 -3.24
N HIS A 117 -1.53 -6.15 -3.64
CA HIS A 117 -1.27 -6.78 -4.93
C HIS A 117 -2.56 -6.87 -5.75
N PRO A 118 -2.55 -6.50 -7.05
CA PRO A 118 -3.77 -6.39 -7.85
C PRO A 118 -4.25 -7.72 -8.44
N SER A 119 -4.12 -8.81 -7.69
CA SER A 119 -4.69 -10.13 -8.01
C SER A 119 -5.09 -10.91 -6.76
N LEU A 120 -5.71 -12.06 -6.98
CA LEU A 120 -6.03 -13.03 -5.93
C LEU A 120 -4.84 -13.99 -5.72
N LEU A 121 -3.89 -13.59 -4.87
CA LEU A 121 -2.74 -14.44 -4.54
C LEU A 121 -3.18 -15.82 -4.02
N PRO A 122 -2.41 -16.88 -4.30
CA PRO A 122 -1.06 -16.89 -4.88
C PRO A 122 -1.02 -16.78 -6.43
N LYS A 123 -2.17 -16.72 -7.12
CA LYS A 123 -2.20 -16.58 -8.57
C LYS A 123 -1.71 -15.20 -8.98
N PHE A 124 -0.93 -15.15 -10.07
CA PHE A 124 -0.42 -13.90 -10.66
C PHE A 124 0.39 -13.03 -9.70
N GLY A 125 1.11 -13.65 -8.75
CA GLY A 125 2.09 -13.02 -7.87
C GLY A 125 3.53 -13.34 -8.27
N GLY A 126 4.48 -12.69 -7.58
CA GLY A 126 5.90 -12.95 -7.74
C GLY A 126 6.63 -12.01 -8.70
N LYS A 127 7.88 -12.34 -8.99
CA LYS A 127 8.79 -11.47 -9.77
C LYS A 127 8.21 -11.17 -11.16
N GLY A 128 8.08 -9.88 -11.47
CA GLY A 128 7.57 -9.41 -12.77
C GLY A 128 6.05 -9.20 -12.83
N MET A 129 5.30 -9.64 -11.81
CA MET A 129 3.86 -9.45 -11.72
C MET A 129 3.53 -8.14 -11.03
N TYR A 130 3.44 -7.05 -11.80
CA TYR A 130 3.07 -5.72 -11.32
C TYR A 130 2.39 -4.90 -12.43
N GLY A 131 1.57 -3.92 -12.04
CA GLY A 131 0.88 -3.01 -12.95
C GLY A 131 0.02 -3.75 -13.98
N MET A 132 0.07 -3.34 -15.23
CA MET A 132 -0.76 -3.91 -16.29
C MET A 132 -0.47 -5.38 -16.58
N HIS A 133 0.78 -5.84 -16.37
CA HIS A 133 1.15 -7.25 -16.62
C HIS A 133 0.31 -8.25 -15.83
N VAL A 134 -0.15 -7.86 -14.62
CA VAL A 134 -1.03 -8.72 -13.81
C VAL A 134 -2.39 -8.89 -14.50
N HIS A 135 -3.00 -7.80 -14.97
CA HIS A 135 -4.30 -7.84 -15.62
C HIS A 135 -4.24 -8.56 -16.97
N GLU A 136 -3.19 -8.35 -17.74
CA GLU A 136 -2.91 -9.08 -18.98
C GLU A 136 -2.80 -10.58 -18.72
N ALA A 137 -2.08 -10.99 -17.68
CA ALA A 137 -1.91 -12.39 -17.29
C ALA A 137 -3.23 -13.02 -16.84
N VAL A 138 -4.05 -12.31 -16.07
CA VAL A 138 -5.38 -12.77 -15.66
C VAL A 138 -6.27 -13.02 -16.88
N LEU A 139 -6.34 -12.08 -17.84
CA LEU A 139 -7.13 -12.23 -19.05
C LEU A 139 -6.62 -13.41 -19.92
N ALA A 140 -5.32 -13.50 -20.10
CA ALA A 140 -4.70 -14.58 -20.90
C ALA A 140 -4.93 -15.98 -20.31
N SER A 141 -5.12 -16.08 -18.98
CA SER A 141 -5.38 -17.35 -18.30
C SER A 141 -6.82 -17.84 -18.40
N GLY A 142 -7.76 -16.99 -18.86
CA GLY A 142 -9.18 -17.31 -18.91
C GLY A 142 -9.87 -17.36 -17.55
N GLU A 143 -9.30 -16.74 -16.53
CA GLU A 143 -9.94 -16.64 -15.21
C GLU A 143 -11.24 -15.84 -15.29
N HIS A 144 -12.24 -16.25 -14.52
CA HIS A 144 -13.53 -15.56 -14.43
C HIS A 144 -13.60 -14.55 -13.29
N GLU A 145 -12.63 -14.56 -12.39
CA GLU A 145 -12.51 -13.66 -11.25
C GLU A 145 -11.08 -13.09 -11.17
N SER A 146 -11.00 -11.83 -10.80
CA SER A 146 -9.79 -11.14 -10.36
C SER A 146 -10.05 -10.44 -9.03
N GLY A 147 -9.14 -9.60 -8.56
CA GLY A 147 -9.34 -8.86 -7.33
C GLY A 147 -8.05 -8.29 -6.77
N ILE A 148 -8.03 -8.13 -5.46
CA ILE A 148 -6.89 -7.62 -4.71
C ILE A 148 -6.51 -8.59 -3.59
N THR A 149 -5.25 -8.56 -3.22
CA THR A 149 -4.73 -9.20 -2.00
C THR A 149 -3.95 -8.16 -1.20
N ILE A 150 -4.30 -7.98 0.07
CA ILE A 150 -3.51 -7.24 1.05
C ILE A 150 -2.80 -8.28 1.93
N GLN A 151 -1.49 -8.16 2.07
CA GLN A 151 -0.65 -9.14 2.77
C GLN A 151 0.45 -8.46 3.57
N TYR A 152 0.96 -9.14 4.59
CA TYR A 152 2.24 -8.78 5.20
C TYR A 152 3.38 -9.07 4.24
N ILE A 153 4.50 -8.37 4.39
CA ILE A 153 5.70 -8.58 3.59
C ILE A 153 6.72 -9.43 4.35
N ASN A 154 7.33 -10.36 3.63
CA ASN A 154 8.50 -11.13 4.05
C ASN A 154 9.62 -11.03 3.00
N GLU A 155 10.65 -11.86 3.11
CA GLU A 155 11.79 -11.90 2.18
C GLU A 155 11.45 -12.40 0.76
N HIS A 156 10.26 -12.98 0.57
CA HIS A 156 9.81 -13.53 -0.72
C HIS A 156 8.71 -12.66 -1.34
N TYR A 157 8.80 -12.42 -2.64
CA TYR A 157 7.78 -11.63 -3.36
C TYR A 157 6.42 -12.31 -3.30
N ASP A 158 5.42 -11.58 -2.82
CA ASP A 158 4.00 -11.96 -2.78
C ASP A 158 3.71 -13.30 -2.07
N GLN A 159 4.52 -13.67 -1.06
CA GLN A 159 4.40 -14.90 -0.28
C GLN A 159 4.21 -14.65 1.22
N GLY A 160 3.91 -13.43 1.61
CA GLY A 160 3.59 -13.11 3.00
C GLY A 160 2.17 -13.52 3.38
N ASP A 161 1.87 -13.45 4.68
CA ASP A 161 0.56 -13.84 5.20
C ASP A 161 -0.55 -12.94 4.66
N ILE A 162 -1.57 -13.54 4.08
CA ILE A 162 -2.73 -12.83 3.52
C ILE A 162 -3.58 -12.28 4.66
N ILE A 163 -3.83 -10.98 4.62
CA ILE A 163 -4.68 -10.25 5.58
C ILE A 163 -6.11 -10.15 5.08
N PHE A 164 -6.25 -9.81 3.78
CA PHE A 164 -7.55 -9.54 3.18
C PHE A 164 -7.52 -9.76 1.66
N GLN A 165 -8.61 -10.26 1.12
CA GLN A 165 -8.85 -10.34 -0.33
C GLN A 165 -10.24 -9.83 -0.66
N ALA A 166 -10.37 -9.11 -1.79
CA ALA A 166 -11.65 -8.79 -2.39
C ALA A 166 -11.65 -9.18 -3.87
N LYS A 167 -12.80 -9.62 -4.36
CA LYS A 167 -12.98 -10.15 -5.71
C LYS A 167 -13.80 -9.22 -6.59
N CYS A 168 -13.52 -9.27 -7.89
CA CYS A 168 -14.39 -8.73 -8.94
C CYS A 168 -14.49 -9.71 -10.11
N PRO A 169 -15.57 -9.66 -10.91
CA PRO A 169 -15.67 -10.50 -12.11
C PRO A 169 -14.69 -10.04 -13.19
N VAL A 170 -14.26 -11.00 -14.01
CA VAL A 170 -13.64 -10.75 -15.32
C VAL A 170 -14.73 -10.93 -16.36
N LEU A 171 -15.00 -9.89 -17.14
CA LEU A 171 -16.04 -9.89 -18.17
C LEU A 171 -15.49 -10.35 -19.51
N SER A 172 -16.33 -10.89 -20.36
CA SER A 172 -15.91 -11.46 -21.66
C SER A 172 -15.37 -10.41 -22.64
N ASP A 173 -15.69 -9.13 -22.43
CA ASP A 173 -15.27 -7.98 -23.24
C ASP A 173 -14.19 -7.12 -22.52
N ASP A 174 -13.64 -7.60 -21.40
CA ASP A 174 -12.61 -6.86 -20.70
C ASP A 174 -11.31 -6.74 -21.50
N THR A 175 -10.75 -5.55 -21.48
CA THR A 175 -9.35 -5.28 -21.76
C THR A 175 -8.58 -5.23 -20.43
N ALA A 176 -7.25 -5.23 -20.50
CA ALA A 176 -6.43 -5.09 -19.29
C ALA A 176 -6.73 -3.77 -18.55
N GLU A 177 -7.04 -2.69 -19.28
CA GLU A 177 -7.38 -1.39 -18.72
C GLU A 177 -8.75 -1.40 -18.01
N THR A 178 -9.77 -2.04 -18.59
CA THR A 178 -11.11 -2.11 -17.95
C THR A 178 -11.08 -2.98 -16.70
N LEU A 179 -10.35 -4.09 -16.74
CA LEU A 179 -10.12 -4.93 -15.58
C LEU A 179 -9.32 -4.17 -14.49
N ALA A 180 -8.24 -3.46 -14.88
CA ALA A 180 -7.47 -2.63 -13.96
C ALA A 180 -8.33 -1.58 -13.25
N GLN A 181 -9.20 -0.88 -13.98
CA GLN A 181 -10.12 0.11 -13.41
C GLN A 181 -11.04 -0.52 -12.35
N ARG A 182 -11.55 -1.73 -12.62
CA ARG A 182 -12.41 -2.46 -11.68
C ARG A 182 -11.64 -2.90 -10.42
N VAL A 183 -10.41 -3.37 -10.58
CA VAL A 183 -9.53 -3.73 -9.48
C VAL A 183 -9.14 -2.50 -8.65
N HIS A 184 -8.85 -1.35 -9.29
CA HIS A 184 -8.56 -0.10 -8.58
C HIS A 184 -9.71 0.38 -7.67
N VAL A 185 -10.97 0.13 -8.05
CA VAL A 185 -12.11 0.44 -7.15
C VAL A 185 -12.00 -0.34 -5.85
N LEU A 186 -11.60 -1.62 -5.91
CA LEU A 186 -11.38 -2.43 -4.72
C LEU A 186 -10.19 -1.92 -3.89
N GLU A 187 -9.07 -1.59 -4.54
CA GLU A 187 -7.90 -1.03 -3.86
C GLU A 187 -8.26 0.23 -3.08
N TYR A 188 -8.92 1.19 -3.74
CA TYR A 188 -9.27 2.49 -3.14
C TYR A 188 -10.29 2.36 -2.00
N THR A 189 -11.13 1.33 -2.06
CA THR A 189 -12.14 1.07 -1.04
C THR A 189 -11.54 0.39 0.18
N TYR A 190 -10.78 -0.67 -0.03
CA TYR A 190 -10.41 -1.57 1.06
C TYR A 190 -9.06 -1.29 1.67
N TYR A 191 -8.08 -0.79 0.91
CA TYR A 191 -6.72 -0.66 1.43
C TYR A 191 -6.63 0.30 2.63
N PRO A 192 -7.20 1.52 2.58
CA PRO A 192 -7.18 2.41 3.74
C PRO A 192 -7.91 1.82 4.96
N GLN A 193 -9.04 1.14 4.75
CA GLN A 193 -9.82 0.53 5.84
C GLN A 193 -9.08 -0.62 6.52
N VAL A 194 -8.38 -1.46 5.73
CA VAL A 194 -7.57 -2.56 6.27
C VAL A 194 -6.39 -2.00 7.07
N ILE A 195 -5.71 -0.95 6.58
CA ILE A 195 -4.62 -0.28 7.31
C ILE A 195 -5.15 0.26 8.65
N GLU A 196 -6.28 0.96 8.65
CA GLU A 196 -6.91 1.47 9.88
C GLU A 196 -7.18 0.35 10.89
N ARG A 197 -7.77 -0.75 10.42
CA ARG A 197 -8.05 -1.92 11.26
C ARG A 197 -6.79 -2.51 11.88
N LEU A 198 -5.71 -2.66 11.10
CA LEU A 198 -4.44 -3.20 11.58
C LEU A 198 -3.81 -2.30 12.67
N LEU A 199 -3.88 -0.97 12.49
CA LEU A 199 -3.35 -0.01 13.45
C LEU A 199 -4.19 0.10 14.73
N SER A 200 -5.45 -0.32 14.69
CA SER A 200 -6.38 -0.32 15.84
C SER A 200 -6.28 -1.59 16.68
N LEU A 201 -5.57 -2.64 16.22
CA LEU A 201 -5.37 -3.86 17.00
C LEU A 201 -4.36 -3.59 18.14
N PRO A 202 -4.62 -4.11 19.36
CA PRO A 202 -3.64 -4.04 20.44
C PRO A 202 -2.35 -4.76 20.03
N SER A 203 -1.22 -4.12 20.32
CA SER A 203 0.14 -4.64 20.07
C SER A 203 0.45 -5.82 20.95
#